data_6676f326293b039cebecba0d738ce4b5
#
_entry.id   6676f326293b039cebecba0d738ce4b5
#
_cell.length_a   1.000
_cell.length_b   1.000
_cell.length_c   1.000
_cell.angle_alpha   90.00
_cell.angle_beta   90.00
_cell.angle_gamma   90.00
#
_symmetry.space_group_name_H-M   'P 1'
#
loop_
_entity.id
_entity.type
_entity.pdbx_description
1 polymer ?
#
loop_
_entity_poly.entity_id
_entity_poly.type
_entity_poly.pdbx_seq_one_letter_code
_entity_poly.pdbx_strand_id
1 'polypeptide(L)'
;MTEIIGAARALLEAGGREGLTMRRLADEIGIRAPSLYKHLSGRPALELALVETGLEETGVALHRAVAASGSAGAGCLLDAYRAMGSAHPELYRLITAGSFPRSELLPGLEAWAGEPFYLVTGEPHLAQALWAFAHGTMILELERRFLEGSDIDLTWRAGAEAFNAASRAGRCAAGPAGEGQGVGAPALIRGEMGPR
;
A
#
# COMPACT_ATOMS: atom_id res chain seq x y z
N MET A 1 18.79 4.61 12.56
CA MET A 1 17.92 3.82 11.66
C MET A 1 17.28 4.71 10.57
N THR A 2 16.66 5.82 10.90
CA THR A 2 15.99 6.72 9.93
C THR A 2 16.88 7.16 8.77
N GLU A 3 18.15 7.51 9.02
CA GLU A 3 19.12 7.90 7.98
C GLU A 3 19.41 6.74 7.02
N ILE A 4 19.58 5.53 7.55
CA ILE A 4 19.83 4.31 6.74
C ILE A 4 18.62 4.03 5.82
N ILE A 5 17.40 4.11 6.35
CA ILE A 5 16.17 3.89 5.57
C ILE A 5 15.99 4.98 4.52
N GLY A 6 16.27 6.25 4.85
CA GLY A 6 16.20 7.36 3.88
C GLY A 6 17.16 7.18 2.71
N ALA A 7 18.43 6.85 2.99
CA ALA A 7 19.43 6.56 1.96
C ALA A 7 19.08 5.32 1.14
N ALA A 8 18.59 4.26 1.79
CA ALA A 8 18.14 3.04 1.11
C ALA A 8 16.98 3.31 0.15
N ARG A 9 15.99 4.13 0.57
CA ARG A 9 14.89 4.57 -0.30
C ARG A 9 15.40 5.33 -1.50
N ALA A 10 16.32 6.29 -1.31
CA ALA A 10 16.90 7.04 -2.42
C ALA A 10 17.61 6.13 -3.43
N LEU A 11 18.37 5.15 -2.96
CA LEU A 11 19.00 4.14 -3.82
C LEU A 11 18.00 3.25 -4.55
N LEU A 12 16.91 2.86 -3.87
CA LEU A 12 15.82 2.08 -4.45
C LEU A 12 15.15 2.85 -5.58
N GLU A 13 14.76 4.10 -5.36
CA GLU A 13 14.09 4.93 -6.36
C GLU A 13 15.00 5.25 -7.55
N ALA A 14 16.31 5.42 -7.33
CA ALA A 14 17.27 5.72 -8.40
C ALA A 14 17.68 4.52 -9.26
N GLY A 15 17.68 3.30 -8.71
CA GLY A 15 18.25 2.13 -9.37
C GLY A 15 17.41 0.85 -9.25
N GLY A 16 16.18 0.97 -8.82
CA GLY A 16 15.30 -0.16 -8.59
C GLY A 16 15.84 -1.12 -7.52
N ARG A 17 15.18 -2.26 -7.39
CA ARG A 17 15.57 -3.29 -6.42
C ARG A 17 17.00 -3.78 -6.64
N GLU A 18 17.48 -3.85 -7.88
CA GLU A 18 18.86 -4.29 -8.18
C GLU A 18 19.91 -3.25 -7.74
N GLY A 19 19.55 -1.98 -7.77
CA GLY A 19 20.37 -0.87 -7.29
C GLY A 19 20.57 -0.85 -5.77
N LEU A 20 19.70 -1.53 -5.02
CA LEU A 20 19.71 -1.57 -3.56
C LEU A 20 20.66 -2.66 -3.06
N THR A 21 21.93 -2.29 -2.78
CA THR A 21 22.94 -3.20 -2.22
C THR A 21 23.53 -2.66 -0.93
N MET A 22 23.92 -3.57 -0.01
CA MET A 22 24.53 -3.17 1.26
C MET A 22 25.81 -2.35 1.07
N ARG A 23 26.58 -2.62 0.00
CA ARG A 23 27.79 -1.87 -0.32
C ARG A 23 27.47 -0.44 -0.74
N ARG A 24 26.57 -0.26 -1.71
CA ARG A 24 26.15 1.08 -2.16
C ARG A 24 25.53 1.89 -1.02
N LEU A 25 24.73 1.24 -0.17
CA LEU A 25 24.15 1.90 0.99
C LEU A 25 25.23 2.36 1.98
N ALA A 26 26.24 1.53 2.27
CA ALA A 26 27.35 1.91 3.13
C ALA A 26 28.17 3.08 2.53
N ASP A 27 28.43 3.04 1.23
CA ASP A 27 29.13 4.11 0.51
C ASP A 27 28.29 5.42 0.55
N GLU A 28 26.98 5.35 0.35
CA GLU A 28 26.06 6.51 0.35
C GLU A 28 26.02 7.24 1.69
N ILE A 29 25.99 6.49 2.80
CA ILE A 29 25.97 7.10 4.15
C ILE A 29 27.36 7.29 4.76
N GLY A 30 28.44 7.04 3.99
CA GLY A 30 29.82 7.31 4.39
C GLY A 30 30.34 6.41 5.51
N ILE A 31 29.82 5.19 5.66
CA ILE A 31 30.30 4.23 6.66
C ILE A 31 30.91 2.99 6.01
N ARG A 32 31.66 2.22 6.79
CA ARG A 32 32.16 0.91 6.33
C ARG A 32 31.04 -0.13 6.37
N ALA A 33 30.96 -1.00 5.36
CA ALA A 33 29.97 -2.07 5.29
C ALA A 33 29.82 -2.91 6.57
N PRO A 34 30.89 -3.31 7.30
CA PRO A 34 30.77 -4.00 8.58
C PRO A 34 29.99 -3.22 9.66
N SER A 35 29.99 -1.89 9.60
CA SER A 35 29.22 -1.07 10.55
C SER A 35 27.74 -1.13 10.25
N LEU A 36 27.37 -1.22 8.98
CA LEU A 36 25.97 -1.37 8.56
C LEU A 36 25.37 -2.70 9.02
N TYR A 37 26.16 -3.78 8.98
CA TYR A 37 25.72 -5.10 9.45
C TYR A 37 25.44 -5.19 10.96
N LYS A 38 25.87 -4.21 11.75
CA LYS A 38 25.45 -4.11 13.16
C LYS A 38 24.00 -3.68 13.32
N HIS A 39 23.42 -3.04 12.31
CA HIS A 39 22.06 -2.50 12.33
C HIS A 39 21.08 -3.34 11.49
N LEU A 40 21.57 -3.98 10.45
CA LEU A 40 20.78 -4.77 9.50
C LEU A 40 21.53 -6.07 9.17
N SER A 41 20.88 -7.20 9.32
CA SER A 41 21.49 -8.53 9.08
C SER A 41 21.77 -8.81 7.60
N GLY A 42 21.40 -7.90 6.71
CA GLY A 42 21.63 -8.01 5.27
C GLY A 42 20.53 -7.35 4.45
N ARG A 43 20.57 -7.58 3.14
CA ARG A 43 19.61 -7.03 2.19
C ARG A 43 18.16 -7.43 2.49
N PRO A 44 17.82 -8.68 2.87
CA PRO A 44 16.44 -9.03 3.22
C PRO A 44 15.89 -8.20 4.38
N ALA A 45 16.68 -7.97 5.43
CA ALA A 45 16.28 -7.13 6.56
C ALA A 45 16.12 -5.65 6.16
N LEU A 46 16.94 -5.17 5.21
CA LEU A 46 16.80 -3.83 4.66
C LEU A 46 15.52 -3.69 3.84
N GLU A 47 15.23 -4.65 2.96
CA GLU A 47 14.00 -4.67 2.16
C GLU A 47 12.76 -4.74 3.06
N LEU A 48 12.80 -5.58 4.11
CA LEU A 48 11.72 -5.66 5.10
C LEU A 48 11.47 -4.30 5.79
N ALA A 49 12.53 -3.64 6.27
CA ALA A 49 12.42 -2.34 6.90
C ALA A 49 11.88 -1.24 5.96
N LEU A 50 12.24 -1.28 4.67
CA LEU A 50 11.68 -0.39 3.64
C LEU A 50 10.20 -0.66 3.41
N VAL A 51 9.80 -1.94 3.35
CA VAL A 51 8.39 -2.33 3.19
C VAL A 51 7.56 -1.89 4.39
N GLU A 52 8.04 -2.13 5.62
CA GLU A 52 7.36 -1.70 6.84
C GLU A 52 7.16 -0.19 6.89
N THR A 53 8.24 0.57 6.61
CA THR A 53 8.15 2.04 6.55
C THR A 53 7.17 2.51 5.46
N GLY A 54 7.20 1.89 4.28
CA GLY A 54 6.30 2.24 3.19
C GLY A 54 4.84 1.89 3.47
N LEU A 55 4.58 0.76 4.12
CA LEU A 55 3.22 0.38 4.57
C LEU A 55 2.70 1.35 5.64
N GLU A 56 3.55 1.75 6.61
CA GLU A 56 3.19 2.71 7.64
C GLU A 56 2.84 4.07 7.02
N GLU A 57 3.69 4.62 6.14
CA GLU A 57 3.44 5.89 5.47
C GLU A 57 2.17 5.85 4.62
N THR A 58 1.97 4.77 3.86
CA THR A 58 0.77 4.56 3.05
C THR A 58 -0.47 4.48 3.95
N GLY A 59 -0.45 3.67 5.00
CA GLY A 59 -1.55 3.57 5.95
C GLY A 59 -1.91 4.90 6.57
N VAL A 60 -0.93 5.67 7.05
CA VAL A 60 -1.13 7.03 7.60
C VAL A 60 -1.80 7.94 6.57
N ALA A 61 -1.34 7.94 5.31
CA ALA A 61 -1.91 8.77 4.25
C ALA A 61 -3.37 8.39 3.96
N LEU A 62 -3.65 7.09 3.83
CA LEU A 62 -4.99 6.59 3.55
C LEU A 62 -5.97 6.85 4.70
N HIS A 63 -5.58 6.59 5.96
CA HIS A 63 -6.40 6.89 7.12
C HIS A 63 -6.73 8.39 7.23
N ARG A 64 -5.75 9.26 6.96
CA ARG A 64 -5.97 10.72 6.93
C ARG A 64 -6.95 11.12 5.84
N ALA A 65 -6.81 10.56 4.64
CA ALA A 65 -7.69 10.85 3.51
C ALA A 65 -9.13 10.45 3.83
N VAL A 66 -9.35 9.27 4.41
CA VAL A 66 -10.67 8.79 4.81
C VAL A 66 -11.26 9.65 5.94
N ALA A 67 -10.48 9.98 6.96
CA ALA A 67 -10.92 10.82 8.07
C ALA A 67 -11.34 12.23 7.63
N ALA A 68 -10.66 12.79 6.61
CA ALA A 68 -10.95 14.13 6.07
C ALA A 68 -12.14 14.15 5.08
N SER A 69 -12.51 13.00 4.48
CA SER A 69 -13.41 12.94 3.33
C SER A 69 -14.90 12.94 3.67
N GLY A 70 -15.29 12.69 4.91
CA GLY A 70 -16.68 12.50 5.28
C GLY A 70 -17.36 11.40 4.45
N SER A 71 -18.35 11.77 3.61
CA SER A 71 -19.09 10.82 2.75
C SER A 71 -18.48 10.59 1.36
N ALA A 72 -17.38 11.27 1.02
CA ALA A 72 -16.77 11.21 -0.33
C ALA A 72 -15.77 10.04 -0.52
N GLY A 73 -15.72 9.15 0.40
CA GLY A 73 -14.96 7.93 0.63
C GLY A 73 -13.96 7.50 -0.42
N ALA A 74 -14.41 6.87 -1.51
CA ALA A 74 -13.51 6.20 -2.46
C ALA A 74 -12.62 7.18 -3.24
N GLY A 75 -13.09 8.39 -3.56
CA GLY A 75 -12.30 9.37 -4.30
C GLY A 75 -11.06 9.80 -3.54
N CYS A 76 -11.20 10.30 -2.31
CA CYS A 76 -10.09 10.74 -1.48
C CYS A 76 -9.13 9.59 -1.16
N LEU A 77 -9.64 8.37 -0.94
CA LEU A 77 -8.82 7.19 -0.73
C LEU A 77 -7.96 6.89 -1.96
N LEU A 78 -8.58 6.86 -3.15
CA LEU A 78 -7.89 6.54 -4.40
C LEU A 78 -6.88 7.62 -4.78
N ASP A 79 -7.21 8.91 -4.55
CA ASP A 79 -6.27 10.02 -4.77
C ASP A 79 -5.03 9.89 -3.88
N ALA A 80 -5.21 9.58 -2.59
CA ALA A 80 -4.11 9.36 -1.67
C ALA A 80 -3.27 8.12 -2.05
N TYR A 81 -3.93 7.04 -2.44
CA TYR A 81 -3.26 5.81 -2.89
C TYR A 81 -2.41 6.06 -4.14
N ARG A 82 -2.98 6.72 -5.14
CA ARG A 82 -2.29 7.09 -6.37
C ARG A 82 -1.11 8.02 -6.11
N ALA A 83 -1.30 9.02 -5.24
CA ALA A 83 -0.23 9.96 -4.86
C ALA A 83 0.97 9.25 -4.24
N MET A 84 0.74 8.29 -3.33
CA MET A 84 1.80 7.50 -2.69
C MET A 84 2.55 6.64 -3.71
N GLY A 85 1.83 5.90 -4.57
CA GLY A 85 2.45 5.06 -5.60
C GLY A 85 3.24 5.86 -6.65
N SER A 86 2.72 7.04 -7.04
CA SER A 86 3.38 7.91 -8.02
C SER A 86 4.62 8.62 -7.45
N ALA A 87 4.60 8.98 -6.17
CA ALA A 87 5.74 9.61 -5.51
C ALA A 87 6.92 8.65 -5.29
N HIS A 88 6.64 7.37 -5.09
CA HIS A 88 7.63 6.35 -4.76
C HIS A 88 7.39 5.05 -5.55
N PRO A 89 7.58 5.05 -6.88
CA PRO A 89 7.21 3.94 -7.74
C PRO A 89 7.99 2.65 -7.46
N GLU A 90 9.28 2.74 -7.14
CA GLU A 90 10.09 1.56 -6.86
C GLU A 90 9.78 0.97 -5.47
N LEU A 91 9.52 1.82 -4.47
CA LEU A 91 9.03 1.37 -3.16
C LEU A 91 7.65 0.73 -3.29
N TYR A 92 6.74 1.32 -4.08
CA TYR A 92 5.45 0.74 -4.36
C TYR A 92 5.58 -0.67 -4.99
N ARG A 93 6.46 -0.83 -5.98
CA ARG A 93 6.76 -2.15 -6.56
C ARG A 93 7.32 -3.12 -5.53
N LEU A 94 8.23 -2.66 -4.67
CA LEU A 94 8.80 -3.50 -3.61
C LEU A 94 7.73 -4.01 -2.64
N ILE A 95 6.83 -3.15 -2.20
CA ILE A 95 5.72 -3.49 -1.28
C ILE A 95 4.75 -4.49 -1.92
N THR A 96 4.46 -4.34 -3.21
CA THR A 96 3.40 -5.11 -3.89
C THR A 96 3.90 -6.37 -4.61
N ALA A 97 5.21 -6.49 -4.88
CA ALA A 97 5.79 -7.60 -5.63
C ALA A 97 5.73 -8.98 -4.92
N GLY A 98 5.36 -9.02 -3.65
CA GLY A 98 5.20 -10.27 -2.90
C GLY A 98 6.48 -11.09 -2.67
N SER A 99 7.64 -10.51 -2.94
CA SER A 99 8.95 -11.19 -2.91
C SER A 99 9.65 -11.18 -1.56
N PHE A 100 9.01 -10.70 -0.52
CA PHE A 100 9.51 -10.71 0.86
C PHE A 100 8.63 -11.60 1.75
N PRO A 101 9.17 -12.17 2.83
CA PRO A 101 8.41 -13.02 3.72
C PRO A 101 7.42 -12.19 4.56
N ARG A 102 6.16 -12.18 4.15
CA ARG A 102 5.08 -11.43 4.83
C ARG A 102 4.93 -11.78 6.30
N SER A 103 5.31 -13.00 6.69
CA SER A 103 5.31 -13.45 8.09
C SER A 103 6.32 -12.74 8.99
N GLU A 104 7.30 -12.05 8.40
CA GLU A 104 8.31 -11.28 9.13
C GLU A 104 7.91 -9.81 9.35
N LEU A 105 6.83 -9.34 8.70
CA LEU A 105 6.29 -8.00 8.92
C LEU A 105 5.80 -7.83 10.35
N LEU A 106 5.84 -6.58 10.82
CA LEU A 106 5.22 -6.20 12.09
C LEU A 106 3.76 -6.68 12.14
N PRO A 107 3.38 -7.44 13.17
CA PRO A 107 2.04 -7.99 13.28
C PRO A 107 0.94 -6.93 13.16
N GLY A 108 0.00 -7.14 12.24
CA GLY A 108 -1.12 -6.25 12.01
C GLY A 108 -0.85 -5.04 11.11
N LEU A 109 0.38 -4.78 10.71
CA LEU A 109 0.73 -3.60 9.90
C LEU A 109 0.02 -3.59 8.54
N GLU A 110 0.03 -4.73 7.82
CA GLU A 110 -0.68 -4.83 6.54
C GLU A 110 -2.19 -4.67 6.70
N ALA A 111 -2.76 -5.30 7.74
CA ALA A 111 -4.19 -5.19 8.01
C ALA A 111 -4.59 -3.75 8.32
N TRP A 112 -3.81 -3.07 9.15
CA TRP A 112 -4.02 -1.66 9.47
C TRP A 112 -3.85 -0.76 8.24
N ALA A 113 -2.80 -0.96 7.44
CA ALA A 113 -2.59 -0.16 6.22
C ALA A 113 -3.70 -0.34 5.18
N GLY A 114 -4.33 -1.53 5.13
CA GLY A 114 -5.44 -1.86 4.24
C GLY A 114 -6.83 -1.50 4.80
N GLU A 115 -6.97 -1.26 6.11
CA GLU A 115 -8.25 -0.97 6.76
C GLU A 115 -9.05 0.17 6.11
N PRO A 116 -8.44 1.27 5.60
CA PRO A 116 -9.15 2.37 4.96
C PRO A 116 -10.06 1.95 3.81
N PHE A 117 -9.71 0.90 3.07
CA PHE A 117 -10.57 0.36 2.01
C PHE A 117 -11.88 -0.19 2.57
N TYR A 118 -11.82 -0.86 3.73
CA TYR A 118 -13.01 -1.33 4.43
C TYR A 118 -13.81 -0.19 5.05
N LEU A 119 -13.15 0.79 5.65
CA LEU A 119 -13.81 1.97 6.24
C LEU A 119 -14.66 2.73 5.20
N VAL A 120 -14.19 2.79 3.95
CA VAL A 120 -14.91 3.44 2.85
C VAL A 120 -16.09 2.61 2.37
N THR A 121 -15.92 1.30 2.23
CA THR A 121 -16.92 0.44 1.59
C THR A 121 -17.93 -0.15 2.57
N GLY A 122 -17.51 -0.44 3.80
CA GLY A 122 -18.32 -1.10 4.83
C GLY A 122 -18.58 -2.59 4.56
N GLU A 123 -18.00 -3.16 3.49
CA GLU A 123 -18.20 -4.54 3.07
C GLU A 123 -16.86 -5.16 2.60
N PRO A 124 -16.46 -6.34 3.15
CA PRO A 124 -15.15 -6.92 2.91
C PRO A 124 -14.81 -7.21 1.44
N HIS A 125 -15.75 -7.77 0.68
CA HIS A 125 -15.49 -8.10 -0.74
C HIS A 125 -15.43 -6.85 -1.60
N LEU A 126 -16.23 -5.82 -1.28
CA LEU A 126 -16.17 -4.55 -1.97
C LEU A 126 -14.87 -3.81 -1.66
N ALA A 127 -14.36 -3.93 -0.42
CA ALA A 127 -13.05 -3.41 -0.02
C ALA A 127 -11.91 -4.08 -0.81
N GLN A 128 -11.96 -5.40 -0.94
CA GLN A 128 -10.98 -6.15 -1.75
C GLN A 128 -11.05 -5.76 -3.23
N ALA A 129 -12.24 -5.59 -3.79
CA ALA A 129 -12.43 -5.16 -5.17
C ALA A 129 -11.91 -3.72 -5.38
N LEU A 130 -12.15 -2.80 -4.44
CA LEU A 130 -11.63 -1.44 -4.50
C LEU A 130 -10.10 -1.43 -4.44
N TRP A 131 -9.51 -2.23 -3.54
CA TRP A 131 -8.05 -2.37 -3.49
C TRP A 131 -7.48 -2.98 -4.77
N ALA A 132 -8.11 -4.03 -5.33
CA ALA A 132 -7.68 -4.64 -6.59
C ALA A 132 -7.76 -3.66 -7.76
N PHE A 133 -8.80 -2.83 -7.83
CA PHE A 133 -8.91 -1.74 -8.80
C PHE A 133 -7.78 -0.73 -8.63
N ALA A 134 -7.57 -0.23 -7.41
CA ALA A 134 -6.53 0.75 -7.11
C ALA A 134 -5.14 0.23 -7.49
N HIS A 135 -4.82 -1.00 -7.07
CA HIS A 135 -3.54 -1.64 -7.38
C HIS A 135 -3.37 -1.89 -8.89
N GLY A 136 -4.37 -2.46 -9.55
CA GLY A 136 -4.30 -2.73 -10.99
C GLY A 136 -4.13 -1.45 -11.81
N THR A 137 -4.90 -0.41 -11.50
CA THR A 137 -4.81 0.89 -12.18
C THR A 137 -3.44 1.53 -11.97
N MET A 138 -2.92 1.48 -10.72
CA MET A 138 -1.61 2.04 -10.38
C MET A 138 -0.47 1.34 -11.14
N ILE A 139 -0.46 0.02 -11.20
CA ILE A 139 0.55 -0.74 -11.96
C ILE A 139 0.48 -0.40 -13.45
N LEU A 140 -0.73 -0.37 -14.04
CA LEU A 140 -0.90 -0.02 -15.45
C LEU A 140 -0.42 1.41 -15.75
N GLU A 141 -0.64 2.34 -14.83
CA GLU A 141 -0.18 3.73 -14.96
C GLU A 141 1.35 3.82 -14.85
N LEU A 142 1.97 3.20 -13.85
CA LEU A 142 3.42 3.18 -13.66
C LEU A 142 4.16 2.51 -14.84
N GLU A 143 3.56 1.48 -15.41
CA GLU A 143 4.12 0.75 -16.55
C GLU A 143 3.72 1.33 -17.91
N ARG A 144 2.97 2.45 -17.92
CA ARG A 144 2.49 3.12 -19.13
C ARG A 144 1.76 2.18 -20.10
N ARG A 145 0.89 1.30 -19.54
CA ARG A 145 0.17 0.27 -20.30
C ARG A 145 -1.23 0.70 -20.74
N PHE A 146 -1.68 1.89 -20.38
CA PHE A 146 -2.89 2.46 -20.97
C PHE A 146 -2.66 2.82 -22.42
N LEU A 147 -3.74 2.77 -23.23
CA LEU A 147 -3.68 3.15 -24.63
C LEU A 147 -3.28 4.63 -24.77
N GLU A 148 -2.57 4.96 -25.85
CA GLU A 148 -2.24 6.34 -26.17
C GLU A 148 -3.51 7.19 -26.28
N GLY A 149 -3.50 8.36 -25.63
CA GLY A 149 -4.67 9.26 -25.55
C GLY A 149 -5.69 8.91 -24.46
N SER A 150 -5.46 7.87 -23.65
CA SER A 150 -6.32 7.60 -22.49
C SER A 150 -6.20 8.69 -21.44
N ASP A 151 -7.35 9.19 -20.95
CA ASP A 151 -7.39 10.07 -19.78
C ASP A 151 -7.40 9.22 -18.51
N ILE A 152 -6.23 9.11 -17.91
CA ILE A 152 -6.03 8.28 -16.70
C ILE A 152 -6.76 8.89 -15.50
N ASP A 153 -6.86 10.21 -15.43
CA ASP A 153 -7.57 10.90 -14.34
C ASP A 153 -9.07 10.61 -14.40
N LEU A 154 -9.63 10.50 -15.61
CA LEU A 154 -11.01 10.04 -15.78
C LEU A 154 -11.18 8.58 -15.37
N THR A 155 -10.20 7.73 -15.62
CA THR A 155 -10.25 6.31 -15.20
C THR A 155 -10.30 6.19 -13.67
N TRP A 156 -9.45 6.93 -12.94
CA TRP A 156 -9.47 6.94 -11.48
C TRP A 156 -10.80 7.49 -10.93
N ARG A 157 -11.32 8.57 -11.52
CA ARG A 157 -12.62 9.15 -11.14
C ARG A 157 -13.79 8.20 -11.37
N ALA A 158 -13.84 7.55 -12.54
CA ALA A 158 -14.87 6.59 -12.86
C ALA A 158 -14.90 5.42 -11.87
N GLY A 159 -13.73 4.91 -11.49
CA GLY A 159 -13.60 3.90 -10.43
C GLY A 159 -14.13 4.41 -9.09
N ALA A 160 -13.73 5.62 -8.67
CA ALA A 160 -14.21 6.23 -7.43
C ALA A 160 -15.74 6.36 -7.41
N GLU A 161 -16.35 6.82 -8.49
CA GLU A 161 -17.79 6.96 -8.63
C GLU A 161 -18.52 5.61 -8.55
N ALA A 162 -18.01 4.58 -9.25
CA ALA A 162 -18.57 3.24 -9.23
C ALA A 162 -18.55 2.62 -7.83
N PHE A 163 -17.43 2.71 -7.11
CA PHE A 163 -17.32 2.18 -5.75
C PHE A 163 -18.13 2.98 -4.74
N ASN A 164 -18.23 4.29 -4.87
CA ASN A 164 -19.12 5.11 -4.05
C ASN A 164 -20.59 4.74 -4.28
N ALA A 165 -21.01 4.47 -5.52
CA ALA A 165 -22.37 4.03 -5.84
C ALA A 165 -22.66 2.65 -5.23
N ALA A 166 -21.74 1.68 -5.39
CA ALA A 166 -21.88 0.34 -4.82
C ALA A 166 -21.97 0.36 -3.29
N SER A 167 -21.11 1.16 -2.63
CA SER A 167 -21.15 1.31 -1.17
C SER A 167 -22.45 1.90 -0.67
N ARG A 168 -23.04 2.86 -1.39
CA ARG A 168 -24.37 3.40 -1.05
C ARG A 168 -25.48 2.36 -1.20
N ALA A 169 -25.48 1.62 -2.30
CA ALA A 169 -26.47 0.58 -2.57
C ALA A 169 -26.44 -0.53 -1.50
N GLY A 170 -25.23 -0.98 -1.09
CA GLY A 170 -25.06 -1.96 -0.02
C GLY A 170 -25.62 -1.49 1.32
N ARG A 171 -25.36 -0.23 1.70
CA ARG A 171 -25.92 0.35 2.94
C ARG A 171 -27.46 0.47 2.91
N CYS A 172 -28.03 0.82 1.76
CA CYS A 172 -29.49 0.87 1.61
C CYS A 172 -30.13 -0.52 1.72
N ALA A 173 -29.47 -1.55 1.21
CA ALA A 173 -29.97 -2.93 1.27
C ALA A 173 -29.87 -3.56 2.67
N ALA A 174 -28.91 -3.12 3.49
CA ALA A 174 -28.70 -3.63 4.84
C ALA A 174 -29.71 -3.15 5.88
N GLY A 175 -30.52 -2.11 5.57
CA GLY A 175 -31.47 -1.49 6.52
C GLY A 175 -30.79 -0.83 7.72
N PRO A 176 -31.52 -0.18 8.64
CA PRO A 176 -30.94 0.31 9.88
C PRO A 176 -30.52 -0.87 10.73
N ALA A 177 -29.19 -1.07 10.84
CA ALA A 177 -28.60 -2.16 11.60
C ALA A 177 -29.00 -2.07 13.07
N GLY A 178 -29.62 -3.16 13.57
CA GLY A 178 -29.72 -3.41 14.99
C GLY A 178 -28.32 -3.44 15.61
N GLU A 179 -28.14 -2.74 16.70
CA GLU A 179 -26.95 -2.74 17.53
C GLU A 179 -26.56 -4.17 17.90
N GLY A 180 -25.37 -4.62 17.53
CA GLY A 180 -24.83 -5.85 18.09
C GLY A 180 -23.80 -6.57 17.23
N GLN A 181 -22.63 -6.64 17.80
CA GLN A 181 -21.46 -7.47 17.54
C GLN A 181 -20.32 -6.76 16.77
N GLY A 182 -19.31 -6.33 17.53
CA GLY A 182 -18.02 -5.93 17.04
C GLY A 182 -17.32 -7.10 16.33
N VAL A 183 -17.49 -7.16 15.03
CA VAL A 183 -16.67 -8.03 14.16
C VAL A 183 -15.40 -7.24 13.87
N GLY A 184 -14.28 -7.69 14.43
CA GLY A 184 -12.96 -7.13 14.09
C GLY A 184 -12.78 -7.15 12.58
N ALA A 185 -12.16 -6.09 12.04
CA ALA A 185 -11.90 -5.95 10.62
C ALA A 185 -11.23 -7.23 10.08
N PRO A 186 -11.80 -7.89 9.04
CA PRO A 186 -11.15 -9.05 8.45
C PRO A 186 -9.83 -8.62 7.82
N ALA A 187 -8.75 -9.37 8.06
CA ALA A 187 -7.48 -9.14 7.41
C ALA A 187 -7.68 -9.25 5.89
N LEU A 188 -7.57 -8.12 5.19
CA LEU A 188 -7.75 -8.02 3.74
C LEU A 188 -6.70 -8.81 2.95
N ILE A 189 -5.63 -9.24 3.63
CA ILE A 189 -4.50 -9.95 3.05
C ILE A 189 -4.14 -11.12 3.96
N ARG A 190 -4.93 -12.21 3.96
CA ARG A 190 -4.47 -13.51 4.44
C ARG A 190 -4.23 -14.43 3.25
N GLY A 191 -2.97 -14.55 2.86
CA GLY A 191 -2.49 -15.66 2.07
C GLY A 191 -2.20 -16.84 2.99
N GLU A 192 -3.22 -17.51 3.51
CA GLU A 192 -3.03 -18.87 4.04
C GLU A 192 -3.01 -19.84 2.86
N MET A 193 -1.81 -20.10 2.33
CA MET A 193 -1.57 -21.33 1.58
C MET A 193 -1.34 -22.44 2.61
N GLY A 194 -2.36 -23.25 2.82
CA GLY A 194 -2.26 -24.50 3.59
C GLY A 194 -1.25 -25.45 2.95
N PRO A 195 -0.66 -26.36 3.74
CA PRO A 195 0.35 -27.30 3.24
C PRO A 195 -0.26 -28.29 2.24
N ARG A 196 0.42 -28.45 1.09
CA ARG A 196 0.32 -29.67 0.26
C ARG A 196 1.55 -30.52 0.50
#